data_0e47f798a7191b5ee6c8f785a84dd66d
#
_entry.id   0e47f798a7191b5ee6c8f785a84dd66d
#
_cell.length_a   1.000
_cell.length_b   1.000
_cell.length_c   1.000
_cell.angle_alpha   90.00
_cell.angle_beta   90.00
_cell.angle_gamma   90.00
#
_symmetry.space_group_name_H-M   'P 1'
#
loop_
_entity.id
_entity.type
_entity.pdbx_description
1 polymer ?
#
loop_
_entity_poly.entity_id
_entity_poly.type
_entity_poly.pdbx_seq_one_letter_code
_entity_poly.pdbx_strand_id
1 'polypeptide(L)'
;MLRKLKNRKGFTLIELMIVVAIIAILAAIAVPQYKAYVMKARNKKAIAQVQLARNAEASVQEQIDVYGITSSGTLTATGGGSGAGATLGGPLAPASVSSAGGMITGTNAVTSAVGTQPYEVAAGCIVQCSTEGTSNATYVCVAIHVDGDTAYGVDGDNDATIYWVRNPNWPGSVTISGPTGNSFPAVTIPTVTSALDEFAGAAGGGSPTTTWTAK
;
A
#
# COMPACT_ATOMS: atom_id res chain seq x y z
N MET A 1 -53.85 17.05 44.37
CA MET A 1 -53.54 17.65 43.05
C MET A 1 -53.19 16.56 42.07
N LEU A 2 -54.12 16.15 41.19
CA LEU A 2 -53.88 15.16 40.14
C LEU A 2 -53.26 15.86 38.91
N ARG A 3 -52.03 15.56 38.62
CA ARG A 3 -51.31 16.09 37.45
C ARG A 3 -51.92 15.48 36.17
N LYS A 4 -52.58 16.29 35.34
CA LYS A 4 -53.21 15.93 34.10
C LYS A 4 -52.13 15.36 33.16
N LEU A 5 -52.13 14.06 32.93
CA LEU A 5 -51.24 13.40 31.95
C LEU A 5 -51.58 13.95 30.56
N LYS A 6 -50.64 14.73 30.01
CA LYS A 6 -50.71 15.29 28.67
C LYS A 6 -50.74 14.14 27.67
N ASN A 7 -51.82 13.99 26.90
CA ASN A 7 -51.97 12.98 25.85
C ASN A 7 -50.78 13.08 24.89
N ARG A 8 -49.85 12.12 24.96
CA ARG A 8 -48.79 11.96 23.99
C ARG A 8 -49.41 11.22 22.80
N LYS A 9 -49.55 11.88 21.69
CA LYS A 9 -49.91 11.21 20.41
C LYS A 9 -48.80 10.24 20.06
N GLY A 10 -49.09 8.95 20.04
CA GLY A 10 -48.17 7.90 19.59
C GLY A 10 -48.14 7.88 18.05
N PHE A 11 -47.01 7.44 17.51
CA PHE A 11 -46.90 7.17 16.06
C PHE A 11 -47.84 6.06 15.65
N THR A 12 -48.41 6.19 14.47
CA THR A 12 -49.20 5.11 13.88
C THR A 12 -48.28 4.05 13.28
N LEU A 13 -48.72 2.81 13.24
CA LEU A 13 -47.97 1.70 12.66
C LEU A 13 -47.70 1.95 11.17
N ILE A 14 -48.62 2.59 10.45
CA ILE A 14 -48.46 2.90 9.04
C ILE A 14 -47.41 4.00 8.79
N GLU A 15 -47.32 5.01 9.65
CA GLU A 15 -46.27 6.04 9.56
C GLU A 15 -44.86 5.40 9.69
N LEU A 16 -44.70 4.45 10.66
CA LEU A 16 -43.43 3.75 10.80
C LEU A 16 -43.13 2.86 9.58
N MET A 17 -44.11 2.17 9.05
CA MET A 17 -43.94 1.30 7.86
C MET A 17 -43.51 2.09 6.63
N ILE A 18 -44.11 3.26 6.38
CA ILE A 18 -43.72 4.11 5.25
C ILE A 18 -42.28 4.62 5.41
N VAL A 19 -41.89 5.04 6.59
CA VAL A 19 -40.53 5.55 6.87
C VAL A 19 -39.47 4.45 6.62
N VAL A 20 -39.68 3.24 7.17
CA VAL A 20 -38.71 2.16 6.93
C VAL A 20 -38.67 1.71 5.46
N ALA A 21 -39.79 1.76 4.74
CA ALA A 21 -39.82 1.45 3.32
C ALA A 21 -38.97 2.45 2.51
N ILE A 22 -39.09 3.75 2.80
CA ILE A 22 -38.30 4.80 2.14
C ILE A 22 -36.81 4.62 2.46
N ILE A 23 -36.46 4.40 3.75
CA ILE A 23 -35.06 4.19 4.16
C ILE A 23 -34.48 2.95 3.47
N ALA A 24 -35.25 1.86 3.33
CA ALA A 24 -34.79 0.65 2.67
C ALA A 24 -34.45 0.90 1.19
N ILE A 25 -35.29 1.66 0.47
CA ILE A 25 -35.03 2.03 -0.93
C ILE A 25 -33.77 2.91 -1.04
N LEU A 26 -33.64 3.91 -0.19
CA LEU A 26 -32.48 4.79 -0.20
C LEU A 26 -31.19 4.02 0.15
N ALA A 27 -31.23 3.14 1.14
CA ALA A 27 -30.10 2.31 1.54
C ALA A 27 -29.66 1.34 0.43
N ALA A 28 -30.59 0.78 -0.33
CA ALA A 28 -30.29 -0.11 -1.45
C ALA A 28 -29.41 0.55 -2.53
N ILE A 29 -29.53 1.86 -2.72
CA ILE A 29 -28.71 2.63 -3.66
C ILE A 29 -27.45 3.18 -2.99
N ALA A 30 -27.56 3.66 -1.76
CA ALA A 30 -26.45 4.33 -1.07
C ALA A 30 -25.32 3.38 -0.65
N VAL A 31 -25.63 2.17 -0.17
CA VAL A 31 -24.64 1.23 0.34
C VAL A 31 -23.61 0.79 -0.72
N PRO A 32 -24.01 0.36 -1.94
CA PRO A 32 -23.02 -0.03 -2.96
C PRO A 32 -22.17 1.16 -3.43
N GLN A 33 -22.75 2.35 -3.54
CA GLN A 33 -21.99 3.56 -3.88
C GLN A 33 -20.95 3.90 -2.81
N TYR A 34 -21.33 3.84 -1.54
CA TYR A 34 -20.41 4.06 -0.41
C TYR A 34 -19.24 3.07 -0.44
N LYS A 35 -19.49 1.78 -0.63
CA LYS A 35 -18.44 0.76 -0.75
C LYS A 35 -17.46 1.08 -1.88
N ALA A 36 -17.96 1.52 -3.04
CA ALA A 36 -17.12 1.90 -4.16
C ALA A 36 -16.23 3.12 -3.85
N TYR A 37 -16.73 4.11 -3.13
CA TYR A 37 -15.94 5.26 -2.68
C TYR A 37 -14.85 4.87 -1.69
N VAL A 38 -15.18 4.03 -0.71
CA VAL A 38 -14.21 3.54 0.28
C VAL A 38 -13.09 2.75 -0.43
N MET A 39 -13.43 1.89 -1.38
CA MET A 39 -12.45 1.13 -2.17
C MET A 39 -11.50 2.08 -2.94
N LYS A 40 -12.04 3.08 -3.63
CA LYS A 40 -11.23 4.09 -4.33
C LYS A 40 -10.30 4.84 -3.38
N ALA A 41 -10.76 5.18 -2.16
CA ALA A 41 -9.94 5.87 -1.16
C ALA A 41 -8.77 4.98 -0.67
N ARG A 42 -9.02 3.70 -0.46
CA ARG A 42 -7.99 2.70 -0.09
C ARG A 42 -6.95 2.54 -1.19
N ASN A 43 -7.38 2.39 -2.44
CA ASN A 43 -6.49 2.30 -3.59
C ASN A 43 -5.64 3.57 -3.76
N LYS A 44 -6.20 4.76 -3.49
CA LYS A 44 -5.43 6.02 -3.52
C LYS A 44 -4.32 6.05 -2.46
N LYS A 45 -4.52 5.46 -1.29
CA LYS A 45 -3.46 5.33 -0.29
C LYS A 45 -2.30 4.48 -0.82
N ALA A 46 -2.59 3.37 -1.50
CA ALA A 46 -1.56 2.52 -2.09
C ALA A 46 -0.74 3.26 -3.18
N ILE A 47 -1.41 4.04 -4.05
CA ILE A 47 -0.69 4.91 -5.01
C ILE A 47 0.23 5.90 -4.30
N ALA A 48 -0.26 6.58 -3.26
CA ALA A 48 0.55 7.53 -2.51
C ALA A 48 1.77 6.88 -1.88
N GLN A 49 1.64 5.61 -1.44
CA GLN A 49 2.77 4.85 -0.88
C GLN A 49 3.83 4.52 -1.94
N VAL A 50 3.43 4.13 -3.15
CA VAL A 50 4.36 3.89 -4.25
C VAL A 50 5.09 5.17 -4.66
N GLN A 51 4.39 6.31 -4.72
CA GLN A 51 5.01 7.60 -5.02
C GLN A 51 5.99 8.05 -3.93
N LEU A 52 5.64 7.81 -2.66
CA LEU A 52 6.53 8.09 -1.54
C LEU A 52 7.78 7.20 -1.58
N ALA A 53 7.61 5.91 -1.90
CA ALA A 53 8.71 4.98 -2.07
C ALA A 53 9.67 5.41 -3.19
N ARG A 54 9.13 5.80 -4.34
CA ARG A 54 9.92 6.33 -5.46
C ARG A 54 10.76 7.54 -5.06
N ASN A 55 10.16 8.49 -4.34
CA ASN A 55 10.88 9.67 -3.88
C ASN A 55 11.99 9.31 -2.87
N ALA A 56 11.74 8.33 -2.02
CA ALA A 56 12.74 7.84 -1.07
C ALA A 56 13.89 7.09 -1.76
N GLU A 57 13.59 6.29 -2.78
CA GLU A 57 14.59 5.63 -3.63
C GLU A 57 15.48 6.65 -4.36
N ALA A 58 14.87 7.68 -4.96
CA ALA A 58 15.62 8.77 -5.58
C ALA A 58 16.56 9.48 -4.59
N SER A 59 16.11 9.66 -3.34
CA SER A 59 16.93 10.26 -2.29
C SER A 59 18.09 9.37 -1.87
N VAL A 60 17.91 8.04 -1.84
CA VAL A 60 18.99 7.09 -1.58
C VAL A 60 20.00 7.07 -2.73
N GLN A 61 19.49 7.04 -3.96
CA GLN A 61 20.31 7.06 -5.17
C GLN A 61 21.16 8.36 -5.27
N GLU A 62 20.61 9.50 -4.87
CA GLU A 62 21.36 10.77 -4.80
C GLU A 62 22.50 10.72 -3.75
N GLN A 63 22.35 9.94 -2.68
CA GLN A 63 23.37 9.82 -1.63
C GLN A 63 24.53 8.90 -2.00
N ILE A 64 24.25 7.80 -2.70
CA ILE A 64 25.20 6.68 -2.85
C ILE A 64 25.28 6.12 -4.28
N ASP A 65 24.65 6.74 -5.28
CA ASP A 65 24.58 6.33 -6.69
C ASP A 65 23.95 4.95 -6.96
N VAL A 66 23.24 4.39 -5.97
CA VAL A 66 22.47 3.13 -6.11
C VAL A 66 21.15 3.21 -5.36
N TYR A 67 20.22 2.34 -5.70
CA TYR A 67 18.92 2.21 -5.04
C TYR A 67 18.98 1.33 -3.79
N GLY A 68 17.91 1.37 -3.00
CA GLY A 68 17.80 0.66 -1.74
C GLY A 68 16.67 -0.36 -1.70
N ILE A 69 16.48 -0.93 -0.53
CA ILE A 69 15.37 -1.84 -0.22
C ILE A 69 14.59 -1.35 0.98
N THR A 70 13.34 -1.70 1.06
CA THR A 70 12.56 -1.47 2.28
C THR A 70 13.12 -2.27 3.45
N SER A 71 13.30 -1.60 4.58
CA SER A 71 13.76 -2.22 5.83
C SER A 71 13.04 -1.60 7.02
N SER A 72 12.91 -2.34 8.10
CA SER A 72 12.51 -1.79 9.40
C SER A 72 13.68 -1.82 10.36
N GLY A 73 13.85 -0.77 11.11
CA GLY A 73 14.94 -0.68 12.09
C GLY A 73 15.28 0.75 12.44
N THR A 74 16.48 0.94 12.96
CA THR A 74 17.03 2.24 13.30
C THR A 74 17.90 2.72 12.14
N LEU A 75 17.90 4.01 11.86
CA LEU A 75 18.84 4.63 10.92
C LEU A 75 20.26 4.48 11.46
N THR A 76 20.97 3.45 10.99
CA THR A 76 22.38 3.22 11.32
C THR A 76 23.19 3.19 10.03
N ALA A 77 24.38 3.73 10.07
CA ALA A 77 25.32 3.73 8.94
C ALA A 77 25.90 2.34 8.63
N THR A 78 25.48 1.31 9.34
CA THR A 78 25.98 -0.06 9.19
C THR A 78 24.92 -0.94 8.56
N GLY A 79 25.10 -1.28 7.30
CA GLY A 79 24.36 -2.29 6.61
C GLY A 79 23.21 -1.73 5.76
N GLY A 80 23.54 -1.33 4.56
CA GLY A 80 22.56 -1.15 3.51
C GLY A 80 22.08 -2.50 2.99
N GLY A 81 20.85 -2.53 2.47
CA GLY A 81 20.27 -3.71 1.85
C GLY A 81 20.51 -3.77 0.35
N SER A 82 20.45 -4.97 -0.16
CA SER A 82 20.37 -5.27 -1.59
C SER A 82 19.49 -6.50 -1.81
N GLY A 83 18.88 -6.62 -2.96
CA GLY A 83 17.98 -7.72 -3.30
C GLY A 83 16.55 -7.55 -2.77
N ALA A 84 15.98 -8.57 -2.17
CA ALA A 84 14.59 -8.53 -1.70
C ALA A 84 14.43 -7.68 -0.44
N GLY A 85 13.58 -6.65 -0.52
CA GLY A 85 13.25 -5.80 0.62
C GLY A 85 12.27 -6.45 1.59
N ALA A 86 12.21 -5.93 2.81
CA ALA A 86 11.22 -6.33 3.79
C ALA A 86 9.82 -5.85 3.40
N THR A 87 8.82 -6.69 3.61
CA THR A 87 7.41 -6.31 3.41
C THR A 87 6.90 -5.52 4.61
N LEU A 88 6.90 -4.21 4.49
CA LEU A 88 6.50 -3.30 5.56
C LEU A 88 4.99 -3.16 5.62
N GLY A 89 4.41 -3.19 6.82
CA GLY A 89 2.98 -2.96 7.05
C GLY A 89 2.72 -1.74 7.92
N GLY A 90 1.73 -0.93 7.54
CA GLY A 90 1.35 0.27 8.28
C GLY A 90 0.30 0.04 9.37
N PRO A 91 0.24 0.90 10.41
CA PRO A 91 1.03 2.13 10.49
C PRO A 91 2.48 1.87 10.95
N LEU A 92 3.42 2.39 10.21
CA LEU A 92 4.83 2.34 10.57
C LEU A 92 5.43 3.75 10.41
N ALA A 93 5.90 4.30 11.53
CA ALA A 93 6.53 5.62 11.55
C ALA A 93 7.85 5.62 10.75
N PRO A 94 8.31 6.77 10.28
CA PRO A 94 9.65 6.91 9.72
C PRO A 94 10.72 6.49 10.72
N ALA A 95 11.76 5.82 10.25
CA ALA A 95 12.89 5.45 11.11
C ALA A 95 13.63 6.69 11.61
N SER A 96 14.15 6.59 12.83
CA SER A 96 15.05 7.59 13.42
C SER A 96 16.28 6.91 14.01
N VAL A 97 17.31 7.71 14.36
CA VAL A 97 18.55 7.19 14.97
C VAL A 97 18.32 6.48 16.31
N SER A 98 17.19 6.71 16.96
CA SER A 98 16.92 6.17 18.30
C SER A 98 15.71 5.24 18.37
N SER A 99 14.93 5.09 17.30
CA SER A 99 13.73 4.24 17.28
C SER A 99 13.63 3.40 16.01
N ALA A 100 13.10 2.20 16.14
CA ALA A 100 12.76 1.38 15.00
C ALA A 100 11.59 2.00 14.22
N GLY A 101 11.66 1.98 12.90
CA GLY A 101 10.63 2.51 12.00
C GLY A 101 10.85 2.00 10.59
N GLY A 102 10.10 2.56 9.62
CA GLY A 102 10.27 2.28 8.21
C GLY A 102 11.40 3.08 7.60
N MET A 103 12.16 2.47 6.73
CA MET A 103 13.20 3.13 5.94
C MET A 103 13.42 2.42 4.61
N ILE A 104 14.01 3.14 3.67
CA ILE A 104 14.68 2.58 2.49
C ILE A 104 16.19 2.71 2.72
N THR A 105 16.91 1.63 2.51
CA THR A 105 18.35 1.58 2.76
C THR A 105 19.08 0.85 1.63
N GLY A 106 20.18 1.39 1.16
CA GLY A 106 21.02 0.81 0.12
C GLY A 106 22.48 0.81 0.48
N THR A 107 23.24 -0.06 -0.17
CA THR A 107 24.72 -0.09 -0.09
C THR A 107 25.29 -0.09 -1.50
N ASN A 108 26.20 0.84 -1.76
CA ASN A 108 26.98 0.81 -2.98
C ASN A 108 28.07 -0.24 -2.86
N ALA A 109 28.01 -1.28 -3.70
CA ALA A 109 28.94 -2.42 -3.62
C ALA A 109 30.41 -2.04 -3.91
N VAL A 110 30.63 -0.95 -4.65
CA VAL A 110 31.98 -0.49 -5.03
C VAL A 110 32.60 0.39 -3.97
N THR A 111 31.85 1.37 -3.47
CA THR A 111 32.34 2.37 -2.50
C THR A 111 32.11 1.96 -1.06
N SER A 112 31.28 0.94 -0.82
CA SER A 112 30.79 0.55 0.52
C SER A 112 30.01 1.67 1.24
N ALA A 113 29.59 2.71 0.51
CA ALA A 113 28.75 3.77 1.05
C ALA A 113 27.35 3.24 1.34
N VAL A 114 26.76 3.69 2.45
CA VAL A 114 25.39 3.34 2.86
C VAL A 114 24.53 4.58 2.79
N GLY A 115 23.45 4.51 2.04
CA GLY A 115 22.40 5.52 1.97
C GLY A 115 21.16 5.05 2.71
N THR A 116 20.50 5.95 3.43
CA THR A 116 19.27 5.64 4.15
C THR A 116 18.28 6.80 4.05
N GLN A 117 17.02 6.46 3.82
CA GLN A 117 15.92 7.42 3.80
C GLN A 117 14.77 6.94 4.68
N PRO A 118 14.36 7.74 5.69
CA PRO A 118 13.17 7.43 6.49
C PRO A 118 11.94 7.28 5.61
N TYR A 119 11.12 6.29 5.92
CA TYR A 119 9.93 5.97 5.13
C TYR A 119 8.75 5.68 6.05
N GLU A 120 7.61 6.35 5.80
CA GLU A 120 6.36 6.15 6.55
C GLU A 120 5.42 5.24 5.77
N VAL A 121 4.91 4.21 6.43
CA VAL A 121 3.87 3.34 5.85
C VAL A 121 2.52 3.68 6.47
N ALA A 122 1.59 4.14 5.64
CA ALA A 122 0.25 4.52 6.06
C ALA A 122 -0.57 3.31 6.55
N ALA A 123 -1.48 3.58 7.48
CA ALA A 123 -2.35 2.55 8.05
C ALA A 123 -3.13 1.78 6.98
N GLY A 124 -3.05 0.46 7.06
CA GLY A 124 -3.68 -0.48 6.14
C GLY A 124 -2.91 -0.71 4.85
N CYS A 125 -1.75 -0.08 4.64
CA CYS A 125 -0.92 -0.31 3.47
C CYS A 125 0.18 -1.33 3.75
N ILE A 126 0.53 -2.08 2.71
CA ILE A 126 1.71 -2.97 2.66
C ILE A 126 2.57 -2.48 1.51
N VAL A 127 3.87 -2.36 1.76
CA VAL A 127 4.85 -1.84 0.80
C VAL A 127 6.10 -2.71 0.83
N GLN A 128 6.68 -2.93 -0.34
CA GLN A 128 7.97 -3.58 -0.50
C GLN A 128 8.71 -2.95 -1.66
N CYS A 129 9.95 -2.53 -1.44
CA CYS A 129 10.89 -2.15 -2.48
C CYS A 129 12.04 -3.15 -2.46
N SER A 130 12.45 -3.58 -3.63
CA SER A 130 13.50 -4.57 -3.85
C SER A 130 14.42 -4.09 -4.96
N THR A 131 15.69 -4.48 -4.92
CA THR A 131 16.67 -4.21 -5.96
C THR A 131 17.12 -5.51 -6.62
N GLU A 132 17.89 -5.44 -7.68
CA GLU A 132 18.45 -6.63 -8.36
C GLU A 132 19.45 -7.43 -7.48
N GLY A 133 19.95 -6.83 -6.40
CA GLY A 133 20.80 -7.51 -5.41
C GLY A 133 22.28 -7.57 -5.75
N THR A 134 22.71 -7.16 -6.93
CA THR A 134 24.12 -7.18 -7.36
C THR A 134 24.70 -5.78 -7.41
N SER A 135 24.25 -4.94 -8.31
CA SER A 135 24.71 -3.56 -8.45
C SER A 135 23.76 -2.55 -7.81
N ASN A 136 22.54 -2.97 -7.51
CA ASN A 136 21.46 -2.08 -7.04
C ASN A 136 21.20 -0.90 -7.99
N ALA A 137 21.37 -1.15 -9.31
CA ALA A 137 21.23 -0.14 -10.34
C ALA A 137 19.78 0.15 -10.68
N THR A 138 18.87 -0.73 -10.32
CA THR A 138 17.43 -0.56 -10.49
C THR A 138 16.65 -1.14 -9.32
N TYR A 139 15.37 -0.78 -9.22
CA TYR A 139 14.48 -1.22 -8.15
C TYR A 139 13.06 -1.48 -8.65
N VAL A 140 12.33 -2.30 -7.93
CA VAL A 140 10.88 -2.46 -8.06
C VAL A 140 10.24 -2.18 -6.72
N CYS A 141 9.30 -1.24 -6.66
CA CYS A 141 8.48 -0.98 -5.49
C CYS A 141 7.02 -1.35 -5.77
N VAL A 142 6.41 -2.09 -4.86
CA VAL A 142 4.98 -2.45 -4.93
C VAL A 142 4.29 -2.05 -3.64
N ALA A 143 3.08 -1.51 -3.76
CA ALA A 143 2.23 -1.19 -2.62
C ALA A 143 0.78 -1.59 -2.87
N ILE A 144 0.11 -2.02 -1.81
CA ILE A 144 -1.33 -2.34 -1.79
C ILE A 144 -1.92 -1.93 -0.44
N HIS A 145 -3.22 -1.62 -0.42
CA HIS A 145 -4.00 -1.54 0.83
C HIS A 145 -4.64 -2.90 1.11
N VAL A 146 -4.58 -3.40 2.34
CA VAL A 146 -5.10 -4.75 2.71
C VAL A 146 -6.57 -4.98 2.36
N ASP A 147 -7.37 -3.93 2.39
CA ASP A 147 -8.77 -3.96 1.94
C ASP A 147 -8.95 -3.31 0.56
N GLY A 148 -7.88 -3.08 -0.19
CA GLY A 148 -7.89 -2.60 -1.56
C GLY A 148 -7.99 -3.76 -2.54
N ASP A 149 -8.49 -3.49 -3.74
CA ASP A 149 -8.57 -4.46 -4.83
C ASP A 149 -7.49 -4.26 -5.89
N THR A 150 -6.62 -3.25 -5.70
CA THR A 150 -5.62 -2.85 -6.69
C THR A 150 -4.27 -2.67 -6.03
N ALA A 151 -3.26 -3.34 -6.57
CA ALA A 151 -1.86 -3.12 -6.26
C ALA A 151 -1.25 -2.16 -7.28
N TYR A 152 -0.28 -1.38 -6.84
CA TYR A 152 0.46 -0.44 -7.66
C TYR A 152 1.94 -0.72 -7.56
N GLY A 153 2.66 -0.52 -8.67
CA GLY A 153 4.10 -0.71 -8.73
C GLY A 153 4.79 0.37 -9.55
N VAL A 154 6.04 0.58 -9.25
CA VAL A 154 6.98 1.41 -10.02
C VAL A 154 8.28 0.65 -10.20
N ASP A 155 8.93 0.93 -11.31
CA ASP A 155 10.17 0.35 -11.76
C ASP A 155 11.21 1.45 -11.89
N GLY A 156 12.44 1.21 -11.41
CA GLY A 156 13.55 2.15 -11.48
C GLY A 156 14.03 2.43 -12.90
N ASP A 157 13.89 1.47 -13.80
CA ASP A 157 14.28 1.63 -15.21
C ASP A 157 13.23 2.43 -16.01
N ASN A 158 11.97 2.47 -15.53
CA ASN A 158 10.87 3.24 -16.11
C ASN A 158 10.12 4.07 -15.05
N ASP A 159 10.85 4.89 -14.35
CA ASP A 159 10.40 5.65 -13.18
C ASP A 159 9.22 6.63 -13.46
N ALA A 160 8.97 6.98 -14.72
CA ALA A 160 7.85 7.84 -15.10
C ALA A 160 6.49 7.12 -15.04
N THR A 161 6.47 5.80 -15.09
CA THR A 161 5.26 4.99 -15.23
C THR A 161 4.86 4.33 -13.91
N ILE A 162 3.60 4.47 -13.54
CA ILE A 162 3.01 3.69 -12.45
C ILE A 162 2.24 2.54 -13.09
N TYR A 163 2.57 1.32 -12.68
CA TYR A 163 1.84 0.12 -13.07
C TYR A 163 0.77 -0.22 -12.04
N TRP A 164 -0.26 -0.88 -12.49
CA TRP A 164 -1.31 -1.37 -11.61
C TRP A 164 -1.80 -2.75 -12.04
N VAL A 165 -2.27 -3.49 -11.07
CA VAL A 165 -2.97 -4.76 -11.27
C VAL A 165 -4.14 -4.83 -10.31
N ARG A 166 -5.27 -5.37 -10.76
CA ARG A 166 -6.49 -5.42 -9.98
C ARG A 166 -7.02 -6.84 -9.84
N ASN A 167 -7.38 -7.20 -8.62
CA ASN A 167 -8.10 -8.44 -8.35
C ASN A 167 -9.18 -8.20 -7.27
N PRO A 168 -10.45 -8.38 -7.59
CA PRO A 168 -11.55 -8.14 -6.66
C PRO A 168 -11.57 -9.11 -5.46
N ASN A 169 -10.77 -10.17 -5.47
CA ASN A 169 -10.66 -11.16 -4.39
C ASN A 169 -9.61 -10.80 -3.32
N TRP A 170 -8.82 -9.76 -3.54
CA TRP A 170 -7.78 -9.34 -2.58
C TRP A 170 -8.29 -8.65 -1.31
N PRO A 171 -9.37 -7.84 -1.33
CA PRO A 171 -9.81 -7.13 -0.13
C PRO A 171 -10.04 -8.06 1.06
N GLY A 172 -9.31 -7.80 2.16
CA GLY A 172 -9.39 -8.61 3.38
C GLY A 172 -8.77 -10.00 3.31
N SER A 173 -8.05 -10.35 2.23
CA SER A 173 -7.36 -11.65 2.09
C SER A 173 -6.12 -11.77 2.98
N VAL A 174 -5.56 -10.67 3.40
CA VAL A 174 -4.41 -10.58 4.31
C VAL A 174 -4.66 -9.58 5.43
N THR A 175 -3.93 -9.76 6.52
CA THR A 175 -3.93 -8.85 7.67
C THR A 175 -2.50 -8.39 7.92
N ILE A 176 -2.35 -7.14 8.38
CA ILE A 176 -1.07 -6.65 8.85
C ILE A 176 -0.83 -7.20 10.24
N SER A 177 0.22 -8.01 10.39
CA SER A 177 0.59 -8.67 11.66
C SER A 177 1.62 -7.87 12.46
N GLY A 178 2.30 -6.92 11.83
CA GLY A 178 3.34 -6.10 12.44
C GLY A 178 4.01 -5.19 11.44
N PRO A 179 5.08 -4.50 11.84
CA PRO A 179 5.83 -3.60 10.97
C PRO A 179 6.52 -4.32 9.80
N THR A 180 6.91 -5.59 9.99
CA THR A 180 7.57 -6.43 8.99
C THR A 180 6.99 -7.83 8.97
N GLY A 181 7.41 -8.63 7.98
CA GLY A 181 6.97 -10.02 7.84
C GLY A 181 5.53 -10.16 7.34
N ASN A 182 4.96 -9.09 6.80
CA ASN A 182 3.64 -9.14 6.18
C ASN A 182 3.73 -9.84 4.81
N SER A 183 2.63 -10.39 4.37
CA SER A 183 2.52 -10.97 3.04
C SER A 183 1.61 -10.10 2.18
N PHE A 184 1.96 -9.93 0.92
CA PHE A 184 1.00 -9.42 -0.05
C PHE A 184 -0.14 -10.44 -0.23
N PRO A 185 -1.38 -10.00 -0.54
CA PRO A 185 -2.35 -10.91 -1.13
C PRO A 185 -1.71 -11.53 -2.37
N ALA A 186 -2.28 -12.56 -2.97
CA ALA A 186 -1.68 -13.30 -4.09
C ALA A 186 -1.25 -12.39 -5.29
N VAL A 187 -0.47 -11.34 -4.99
CA VAL A 187 0.19 -10.43 -5.95
C VAL A 187 1.54 -11.03 -6.30
N THR A 188 1.82 -11.16 -7.58
CA THR A 188 3.15 -11.52 -8.07
C THR A 188 3.95 -10.25 -8.28
N ILE A 189 5.00 -10.07 -7.49
CA ILE A 189 5.96 -8.98 -7.66
C ILE A 189 7.00 -9.46 -8.68
N PRO A 190 7.25 -8.71 -9.77
CA PRO A 190 8.27 -9.07 -10.73
C PRO A 190 9.66 -9.14 -10.08
N THR A 191 10.51 -10.01 -10.61
CA THR A 191 11.92 -10.08 -10.20
C THR A 191 12.67 -8.92 -10.81
N VAL A 192 13.42 -8.20 -9.98
CA VAL A 192 14.17 -7.02 -10.42
C VAL A 192 15.35 -7.42 -11.31
N THR A 193 15.43 -6.81 -12.49
CA THR A 193 16.48 -7.06 -13.48
C THR A 193 16.84 -5.75 -14.14
N SER A 194 18.09 -5.36 -14.17
CA SER A 194 18.51 -4.08 -14.78
C SER A 194 18.23 -4.03 -16.29
N ALA A 195 17.86 -2.83 -16.75
CA ALA A 195 17.56 -2.49 -18.15
C ALA A 195 16.33 -3.20 -18.74
N LEU A 196 15.38 -3.65 -17.91
CA LEU A 196 14.11 -4.24 -18.34
C LEU A 196 12.95 -3.54 -17.64
N ASP A 197 11.83 -3.45 -18.33
CA ASP A 197 10.55 -3.04 -17.72
C ASP A 197 9.86 -4.29 -17.17
N GLU A 198 10.06 -4.57 -15.87
CA GLU A 198 9.59 -5.79 -15.23
C GLU A 198 8.08 -5.90 -15.16
N PHE A 199 7.38 -4.77 -15.17
CA PHE A 199 5.93 -4.78 -15.09
C PHE A 199 5.24 -4.94 -16.43
N ALA A 200 5.89 -4.65 -17.55
CA ALA A 200 5.25 -4.65 -18.86
C ALA A 200 4.73 -6.03 -19.26
N GLY A 201 3.43 -6.23 -19.10
CA GLY A 201 2.76 -7.50 -19.40
C GLY A 201 3.06 -8.65 -18.45
N ALA A 202 3.76 -8.39 -17.33
CA ALA A 202 4.05 -9.39 -16.31
C ALA A 202 2.77 -9.89 -15.62
N ALA A 203 2.78 -11.15 -15.17
CA ALA A 203 1.69 -11.71 -14.39
C ALA A 203 1.59 -11.00 -13.02
N GLY A 204 0.43 -10.46 -12.71
CA GLY A 204 0.17 -9.75 -11.45
C GLY A 204 -0.33 -10.63 -10.32
N GLY A 205 -0.57 -11.92 -10.59
CA GLY A 205 -1.07 -12.89 -9.61
C GLY A 205 -2.58 -12.86 -9.43
N GLY A 206 -3.06 -13.87 -8.73
CA GLY A 206 -4.47 -14.06 -8.45
C GLY A 206 -5.18 -15.06 -9.35
N SER A 207 -6.46 -15.31 -9.08
CA SER A 207 -7.32 -16.15 -9.90
C SER A 207 -8.62 -15.38 -10.18
N PRO A 208 -8.98 -15.09 -11.43
CA PRO A 208 -8.19 -15.38 -12.65
C PRO A 208 -6.88 -14.60 -12.68
N THR A 209 -5.91 -15.11 -13.44
CA THR A 209 -4.61 -14.45 -13.60
C THR A 209 -4.79 -13.06 -14.20
N THR A 210 -4.27 -12.06 -13.53
CA THR A 210 -4.26 -10.66 -13.98
C THR A 210 -2.84 -10.27 -14.39
N THR A 211 -2.72 -9.28 -15.26
CA THR A 211 -1.42 -8.75 -15.72
C THR A 211 -1.25 -7.31 -15.26
N TRP A 212 -0.01 -6.93 -15.02
CA TRP A 212 0.34 -5.54 -14.75
C TRP A 212 0.09 -4.67 -15.98
N THR A 213 -0.46 -3.50 -15.77
CA THR A 213 -0.84 -2.56 -16.82
C THR A 213 -0.33 -1.16 -16.46
N ALA A 214 0.23 -0.44 -17.42
CA ALA A 214 0.61 0.94 -17.25
C ALA A 214 -0.63 1.82 -16.99
N LYS A 215 -0.49 2.82 -16.13
CA LYS A 215 -1.58 3.73 -15.76
C LYS A 215 -1.56 4.98 -16.61
#